data_a62aa8c6a87f55f9c90f2e9aae7d7fde
#
_entry.id   a62aa8c6a87f55f9c90f2e9aae7d7fde
#
_cell.length_a   1.000
_cell.length_b   1.000
_cell.length_c   1.000
_cell.angle_alpha   90.00
_cell.angle_beta   90.00
_cell.angle_gamma   90.00
#
_symmetry.space_group_name_H-M   'P 1'
#
loop_
_entity.id
_entity.type
_entity.pdbx_description
1 polymer ?
#
loop_
_entity_poly.entity_id
_entity_poly.type
_entity_poly.pdbx_seq_one_letter_code
_entity_poly.pdbx_strand_id
1 'polypeptide(L)'
;MVFDAVIDTVNAEHAAQLEPALRANGHLVCVQDRLHASPIPPFTRTISLHEVALAALHTFGDDRAWQALVDAGEGMLTSMGRAQWTPDSYSVASFERLPDHLTGLQQRTFSGKGVIRVAND
;
A
#
# COMPACT_ATOMS: atom_id res chain seq x y z
N MET A 1 -5.82 -8.03 -22.07
CA MET A 1 -6.56 -6.99 -21.31
C MET A 1 -5.57 -5.88 -21.00
N VAL A 2 -5.95 -4.62 -21.17
CA VAL A 2 -5.11 -3.45 -20.84
C VAL A 2 -5.84 -2.56 -19.84
N PHE A 3 -5.08 -1.90 -18.97
CA PHE A 3 -5.58 -1.08 -17.86
C PHE A 3 -5.10 0.37 -18.00
N ASP A 4 -5.88 1.29 -17.49
CA ASP A 4 -5.51 2.71 -17.37
C ASP A 4 -4.46 2.94 -16.30
N ALA A 5 -4.57 2.19 -15.20
CA ALA A 5 -3.67 2.26 -14.07
C ALA A 5 -3.44 0.86 -13.47
N VAL A 6 -2.24 0.66 -12.96
CA VAL A 6 -1.84 -0.52 -12.20
C VAL A 6 -1.19 -0.04 -10.90
N ILE A 7 -1.57 -0.65 -9.78
CA ILE A 7 -0.98 -0.39 -8.47
C ILE A 7 -0.19 -1.62 -8.05
N ASP A 8 1.12 -1.45 -7.90
CA ASP A 8 2.01 -2.49 -7.39
C ASP A 8 2.26 -2.30 -5.89
N THR A 9 2.07 -3.37 -5.14
CA THR A 9 2.30 -3.44 -3.69
C THR A 9 3.37 -4.47 -3.30
N VAL A 10 4.14 -4.98 -4.28
CA VAL A 10 5.07 -6.09 -4.07
C VAL A 10 6.52 -5.61 -4.10
N ASN A 11 7.05 -5.30 -5.27
CA ASN A 11 8.41 -4.78 -5.44
C ASN A 11 8.65 -4.28 -6.88
N ALA A 12 9.84 -3.70 -7.11
CA ALA A 12 10.22 -3.14 -8.39
C ALA A 12 10.20 -4.15 -9.55
N GLU A 13 10.62 -5.39 -9.33
CA GLU A 13 10.61 -6.44 -10.35
C GLU A 13 9.18 -6.79 -10.75
N HIS A 14 8.29 -6.95 -9.78
CA HIS A 14 6.87 -7.20 -10.03
C HIS A 14 6.19 -6.03 -10.75
N ALA A 15 6.49 -4.79 -10.35
CA ALA A 15 6.00 -3.60 -11.02
C ALA A 15 6.41 -3.58 -12.51
N ALA A 16 7.67 -3.96 -12.83
CA ALA A 16 8.14 -4.06 -14.20
C ALA A 16 7.38 -5.15 -15.01
N GLN A 17 7.02 -6.24 -14.38
CA GLN A 17 6.23 -7.31 -15.01
C GLN A 17 4.78 -6.91 -15.30
N LEU A 18 4.24 -5.97 -14.53
CA LEU A 18 2.88 -5.45 -14.72
C LEU A 18 2.79 -4.37 -15.81
N GLU A 19 3.92 -3.74 -16.15
CA GLU A 19 3.96 -2.66 -17.15
C GLU A 19 3.29 -3.04 -18.49
N PRO A 20 3.49 -4.25 -19.06
CA PRO A 20 2.85 -4.62 -20.31
C PRO A 20 1.32 -4.62 -20.30
N ALA A 21 0.71 -4.68 -19.12
CA ALA A 21 -0.74 -4.59 -18.96
C ALA A 21 -1.28 -3.14 -19.04
N LEU A 22 -0.41 -2.14 -19.07
CA LEU A 22 -0.81 -0.74 -19.19
C LEU A 22 -1.03 -0.34 -20.65
N ARG A 23 -2.05 0.45 -20.90
CA ARG A 23 -2.23 1.12 -22.17
C ARG A 23 -1.27 2.33 -22.33
N ALA A 24 -1.22 2.89 -23.52
CA ALA A 24 -0.51 4.15 -23.75
C ALA A 24 -1.05 5.27 -22.84
N ASN A 25 -0.15 6.06 -22.28
CA ASN A 25 -0.42 7.09 -21.27
C ASN A 25 -1.03 6.56 -19.96
N GLY A 26 -0.85 5.26 -19.67
CA GLY A 26 -1.28 4.65 -18.42
C GLY A 26 -0.40 5.04 -17.23
N HIS A 27 -0.82 4.62 -16.05
CA HIS A 27 -0.18 4.97 -14.78
C HIS A 27 0.28 3.70 -14.05
N LEU A 28 1.57 3.64 -13.67
CA LEU A 28 2.11 2.63 -12.78
C LEU A 28 2.39 3.26 -11.42
N VAL A 29 1.73 2.75 -10.38
CA VAL A 29 1.84 3.26 -9.01
C VAL A 29 2.56 2.23 -8.15
N CYS A 30 3.70 2.59 -7.60
CA CYS A 30 4.53 1.74 -6.74
C CYS A 30 4.33 2.14 -5.26
N VAL A 31 3.90 1.18 -4.43
CA VAL A 31 3.61 1.42 -3.00
C VAL A 31 4.72 0.90 -2.10
N GLN A 32 5.29 -0.28 -2.40
CA GLN A 32 6.27 -0.92 -1.53
C GLN A 32 7.72 -0.60 -1.94
N ASP A 33 7.98 -0.55 -3.23
CA ASP A 33 9.28 -0.31 -3.80
C ASP A 33 9.11 0.34 -5.18
N ARG A 34 10.16 0.96 -5.70
CA ARG A 34 10.07 1.72 -6.95
C ARG A 34 10.93 1.13 -8.05
N LEU A 35 10.56 1.44 -9.28
CA LEU A 35 11.43 1.26 -10.44
C LEU A 35 12.54 2.31 -10.44
N HIS A 36 13.78 1.90 -10.54
CA HIS A 36 14.93 2.82 -10.64
C HIS A 36 15.02 3.51 -12.01
N ALA A 37 14.39 2.91 -13.03
CA ALA A 37 14.35 3.45 -14.40
C ALA A 37 13.00 3.08 -15.03
N SER A 38 12.64 3.81 -16.09
CA SER A 38 11.47 3.46 -16.89
C SER A 38 11.64 2.05 -17.49
N PRO A 39 10.66 1.15 -17.32
CA PRO A 39 10.73 -0.20 -17.88
C PRO A 39 10.53 -0.25 -19.39
N ILE A 40 10.17 0.86 -20.01
CA ILE A 40 9.92 0.97 -21.47
C ILE A 40 10.87 1.96 -22.14
N PRO A 41 11.20 1.76 -23.41
CA PRO A 41 11.98 2.72 -24.19
C PRO A 41 11.29 4.09 -24.28
N PRO A 42 12.07 5.18 -24.33
CA PRO A 42 11.52 6.51 -24.54
C PRO A 42 10.67 6.62 -25.81
N PHE A 43 9.66 7.46 -25.78
CA PHE A 43 8.77 7.77 -26.93
C PHE A 43 8.02 6.56 -27.52
N THR A 44 7.84 5.49 -26.74
CA THR A 44 6.98 4.35 -27.09
C THR A 44 5.60 4.51 -26.49
N ARG A 45 5.16 3.64 -25.59
CA ARG A 45 3.81 3.72 -24.99
C ARG A 45 3.60 4.88 -24.06
N THR A 46 4.63 5.51 -23.56
CA THR A 46 4.58 6.59 -22.59
C THR A 46 3.70 6.26 -21.38
N ILE A 47 4.30 5.97 -20.25
CA ILE A 47 3.59 5.76 -18.99
C ILE A 47 4.04 6.78 -17.94
N SER A 48 3.18 7.05 -16.97
CA SER A 48 3.51 7.83 -15.78
C SER A 48 3.88 6.88 -14.64
N LEU A 49 5.03 7.12 -14.00
CA LEU A 49 5.46 6.41 -12.81
C LEU A 49 5.13 7.24 -11.58
N HIS A 50 4.52 6.62 -10.59
CA HIS A 50 4.14 7.24 -9.33
C HIS A 50 4.69 6.42 -8.17
N GLU A 51 5.05 7.11 -7.11
CA GLU A 51 5.47 6.50 -5.84
C GLU A 51 4.53 6.94 -4.73
N VAL A 52 4.14 6.00 -3.87
CA VAL A 52 3.42 6.30 -2.63
C VAL A 52 4.43 6.23 -1.48
N ALA A 53 5.02 7.37 -1.16
CA ALA A 53 6.10 7.49 -0.18
C ALA A 53 5.64 8.32 1.03
N LEU A 54 4.81 7.74 1.90
CA LEU A 54 4.27 8.45 3.08
C LEU A 54 5.37 9.02 3.97
N ALA A 55 6.50 8.31 4.11
CA ALA A 55 7.64 8.78 4.90
C ALA A 55 8.35 10.02 4.29
N ALA A 56 8.14 10.32 3.02
CA ALA A 56 8.73 11.48 2.38
C ALA A 56 8.24 12.81 3.01
N LEU A 57 7.06 12.83 3.60
CA LEU A 57 6.54 14.00 4.31
C LEU A 57 7.42 14.42 5.51
N HIS A 58 8.12 13.47 6.15
CA HIS A 58 9.04 13.79 7.26
C HIS A 58 10.25 14.62 6.82
N THR A 59 10.68 14.46 5.58
CA THR A 59 11.88 15.12 5.07
C THR A 59 11.55 16.31 4.15
N PHE A 60 10.48 16.18 3.36
CA PHE A 60 10.16 17.11 2.27
C PHE A 60 8.79 17.76 2.39
N GLY A 61 7.97 17.34 3.37
CA GLY A 61 6.64 17.90 3.58
C GLY A 61 6.69 19.26 4.25
N ASP A 62 5.69 20.08 3.97
CA ASP A 62 5.38 21.32 4.68
C ASP A 62 4.08 21.15 5.48
N ASP A 63 3.70 22.17 6.24
CA ASP A 63 2.49 22.17 7.06
C ASP A 63 1.22 21.90 6.24
N ARG A 64 1.17 22.38 4.99
CA ARG A 64 0.05 22.14 4.09
C ARG A 64 -0.05 20.66 3.68
N ALA A 65 1.08 20.04 3.36
CA ALA A 65 1.13 18.62 2.99
C ALA A 65 0.74 17.73 4.18
N TRP A 66 1.21 18.07 5.39
CA TRP A 66 0.80 17.39 6.62
C TRP A 66 -0.67 17.55 6.91
N GLN A 67 -1.21 18.77 6.83
CA GLN A 67 -2.64 19.00 7.03
C GLN A 67 -3.49 18.20 6.05
N ALA A 68 -3.11 18.16 4.77
CA ALA A 68 -3.82 17.37 3.76
C ALA A 68 -3.82 15.86 4.08
N LEU A 69 -2.71 15.32 4.59
CA LEU A 69 -2.64 13.91 5.02
C LEU A 69 -3.55 13.64 6.22
N VAL A 70 -3.53 14.53 7.22
CA VAL A 70 -4.39 14.42 8.41
C VAL A 70 -5.87 14.47 8.02
N ASP A 71 -6.27 15.47 7.22
CA ASP A 71 -7.65 15.62 6.75
C ASP A 71 -8.13 14.37 5.97
N ALA A 72 -7.27 13.81 5.14
CA ALA A 72 -7.58 12.56 4.42
C ALA A 72 -7.77 11.38 5.39
N GLY A 73 -6.90 11.26 6.40
CA GLY A 73 -6.99 10.23 7.45
C GLY A 73 -8.29 10.35 8.27
N GLU A 74 -8.65 11.55 8.69
CA GLU A 74 -9.90 11.81 9.41
C GLU A 74 -11.13 11.49 8.55
N GLY A 75 -11.08 11.82 7.26
CA GLY A 75 -12.12 11.44 6.29
C GLY A 75 -12.28 9.92 6.17
N MET A 76 -11.17 9.17 6.12
CA MET A 76 -11.20 7.72 6.12
C MET A 76 -11.81 7.15 7.41
N LEU A 77 -11.39 7.61 8.58
CA LEU A 77 -11.92 7.17 9.87
C LEU A 77 -13.43 7.48 9.99
N THR A 78 -13.86 8.63 9.51
CA THR A 78 -15.28 9.00 9.46
C THR A 78 -16.08 8.04 8.57
N SER A 79 -15.54 7.68 7.41
CA SER A 79 -16.17 6.75 6.47
C SER A 79 -16.26 5.34 7.05
N MET A 80 -15.24 4.90 7.79
CA MET A 80 -15.28 3.63 8.54
C MET A 80 -16.35 3.67 9.63
N GLY A 81 -16.43 4.74 10.41
CA GLY A 81 -17.46 4.92 11.44
C GLY A 81 -18.90 4.90 10.89
N ARG A 82 -19.08 5.27 9.63
CA ARG A 82 -20.35 5.19 8.90
C ARG A 82 -20.58 3.86 8.18
N ALA A 83 -19.72 2.87 8.40
CA ALA A 83 -19.75 1.57 7.72
C ALA A 83 -19.76 1.66 6.17
N GLN A 84 -19.21 2.75 5.61
CA GLN A 84 -19.11 2.91 4.16
C GLN A 84 -18.02 2.01 3.56
N TRP A 85 -17.04 1.61 4.36
CA TRP A 85 -16.10 0.55 4.07
C TRP A 85 -15.60 -0.08 5.37
N THR A 86 -15.16 -1.33 5.29
CA THR A 86 -14.58 -2.06 6.41
C THR A 86 -13.13 -2.39 6.11
N PRO A 87 -12.24 -2.29 7.09
CA PRO A 87 -10.86 -2.76 6.92
C PRO A 87 -10.83 -4.27 6.71
N ASP A 88 -9.70 -4.77 6.24
CA ASP A 88 -9.44 -6.20 6.16
C ASP A 88 -9.74 -6.89 7.50
N SER A 89 -10.10 -8.16 7.42
CA SER A 89 -10.26 -9.01 8.60
C SER A 89 -9.00 -8.99 9.46
N TYR A 90 -9.17 -9.10 10.76
CA TYR A 90 -8.05 -9.21 11.70
C TYR A 90 -8.28 -10.39 12.64
N SER A 91 -7.19 -11.00 13.07
CA SER A 91 -7.18 -12.02 14.12
C SER A 91 -6.56 -11.45 15.38
N VAL A 92 -7.17 -11.71 16.53
CA VAL A 92 -6.66 -11.25 17.84
C VAL A 92 -6.10 -12.43 18.59
N ALA A 93 -4.88 -12.30 19.09
CA ALA A 93 -4.27 -13.28 19.98
C ALA A 93 -3.75 -12.60 21.27
N SER A 94 -3.59 -13.38 22.34
CA SER A 94 -2.95 -12.90 23.57
C SER A 94 -1.44 -12.73 23.36
N PHE A 95 -0.79 -11.99 24.26
CA PHE A 95 0.66 -11.75 24.19
C PHE A 95 1.47 -13.05 24.23
N GLU A 96 1.04 -14.04 25.00
CA GLU A 96 1.70 -15.34 25.11
C GLU A 96 1.71 -16.10 23.77
N ARG A 97 0.73 -15.82 22.90
CA ARG A 97 0.62 -16.44 21.58
C ARG A 97 1.37 -15.67 20.48
N LEU A 98 2.10 -14.61 20.83
CA LEU A 98 2.86 -13.81 19.87
C LEU A 98 3.81 -14.65 19.00
N PRO A 99 4.61 -15.60 19.54
CA PRO A 99 5.52 -16.41 18.71
C PRO A 99 4.80 -17.25 17.66
N ASP A 100 3.68 -17.89 18.05
CA ASP A 100 2.85 -18.69 17.14
C ASP A 100 2.24 -17.81 16.05
N HIS A 101 1.80 -16.61 16.43
CA HIS A 101 1.17 -15.66 15.52
C HIS A 101 2.16 -15.12 14.48
N LEU A 102 3.39 -14.82 14.90
CA LEU A 102 4.48 -14.43 14.00
C LEU A 102 4.86 -15.57 13.04
N THR A 103 4.92 -16.80 13.55
CA THR A 103 5.17 -17.97 12.72
C THR A 103 4.06 -18.15 11.66
N GLY A 104 2.80 -18.00 12.07
CA GLY A 104 1.65 -18.08 11.18
C GLY A 104 1.69 -16.98 10.09
N LEU A 105 2.11 -15.77 10.46
CA LEU A 105 2.29 -14.66 9.52
C LEU A 105 3.39 -14.97 8.48
N GLN A 106 4.53 -15.47 8.95
CA GLN A 106 5.65 -15.87 8.09
C GLN A 106 5.27 -16.99 7.12
N GLN A 107 4.51 -17.97 7.59
CA GLN A 107 4.04 -19.13 6.82
C GLN A 107 2.78 -18.83 6.00
N ARG A 108 2.22 -17.60 6.12
CA ARG A 108 0.98 -17.18 5.43
C ARG A 108 -0.21 -18.12 5.70
N THR A 109 -0.34 -18.60 6.95
CA THR A 109 -1.42 -19.52 7.36
C THR A 109 -2.74 -18.80 7.64
N PHE A 110 -2.74 -17.46 7.69
CA PHE A 110 -3.94 -16.63 7.78
C PHE A 110 -3.80 -15.38 6.88
N SER A 111 -4.93 -14.79 6.53
CA SER A 111 -5.01 -13.52 5.80
C SER A 111 -5.50 -12.40 6.72
N GLY A 112 -5.28 -11.15 6.32
CA GLY A 112 -5.64 -9.98 7.09
C GLY A 112 -4.54 -9.52 8.06
N LYS A 113 -4.92 -8.79 9.11
CA LYS A 113 -4.00 -8.22 10.09
C LYS A 113 -3.94 -9.04 11.36
N GLY A 114 -2.74 -9.28 11.87
CA GLY A 114 -2.52 -9.87 13.19
C GLY A 114 -2.49 -8.78 14.27
N VAL A 115 -3.31 -8.92 15.30
CA VAL A 115 -3.38 -8.00 16.44
C VAL A 115 -3.06 -8.78 17.71
N ILE A 116 -2.15 -8.26 18.50
CA ILE A 116 -1.78 -8.86 19.80
C ILE A 116 -2.31 -7.99 20.92
N ARG A 117 -3.08 -8.59 21.79
CA ARG A 117 -3.54 -7.93 23.03
C ARG A 117 -2.45 -8.03 24.08
N VAL A 118 -1.89 -6.87 24.48
CA VAL A 118 -0.75 -6.80 25.42
C VAL A 118 -1.20 -6.82 26.87
N ALA A 119 -2.39 -6.29 27.18
CA ALA A 119 -2.98 -6.28 28.51
C ALA A 119 -4.41 -6.83 28.48
N ASN A 120 -4.84 -7.48 29.55
CA ASN A 120 -6.25 -7.77 29.78
C ASN A 120 -6.81 -6.59 30.61
N ASP A 121 -7.82 -5.92 30.08
CA ASP A 121 -8.63 -4.95 30.81
C ASP A 121 -9.49 -5.68 31.85
#